data_8f2a8b548087d32bbc7108190a12d1f2
#
_entry.id   8f2a8b548087d32bbc7108190a12d1f2
#
_cell.length_a   1.000
_cell.length_b   1.000
_cell.length_c   1.000
_cell.angle_alpha   90.00
_cell.angle_beta   90.00
_cell.angle_gamma   90.00
#
_symmetry.space_group_name_H-M   'P 1'
#
loop_
_entity.id
_entity.type
_entity.pdbx_description
1 polymer ?
#
loop_
_entity_poly.entity_id
_entity_poly.type
_entity_poly.pdbx_seq_one_letter_code
_entity_poly.pdbx_strand_id
1 'polypeptide(L)'
;MLAYTKEACFDEFSAAHEQFEKLIGKLSSESTRTLEHGDVESLIAREGNELLRRLMQAYLDQRAEAEEPLDGVIGADGQERGHCRDRSRTLATLFGEVTVQRMGYSGIRLGSVFPLDAALNLPPDKYSQGLRRKVGLEVAKGSFDEAVMAIKEGTGAQVPKRQIEQLSQAISVDFDEFYASQPMEAGTGLLVMSVDGKGVVMRKQDLREATRKAAEKSKRKLKTRLGRGEKRNRKRMATVASVYEVDSYQRTAEQIMGLDEPETIRPKVRNKRVWASLRQSPAEVVEQLFAEAQRRDPLHERTWLVLVDGQEAQLGEVEMAIATHRADTVVIQDFVHALEYLWKAPYCFHADGTEKAEAWVQAHALALLKGKVSDVAAGMCRSATRKNLSQEAREPVDKCANYLLKNKTRFDYATALTNGWPIATGIIEGACRHLVKDRMDLTGARWSLEGAEAVLHLRSLRASGDFEDYMVFHNCQEHQRNYVSVPQNDELKMAA
;
A
#
# COMPACT_ATOMS: atom_id res chain seq x y z
N MET A 1 3.22 -33.04 -32.60
CA MET A 1 2.49 -31.94 -33.25
C MET A 1 1.19 -32.49 -33.79
N LEU A 2 0.14 -32.53 -32.94
CA LEU A 2 -1.21 -32.90 -33.35
C LEU A 2 -1.71 -31.78 -34.29
N ALA A 3 -1.89 -32.13 -35.56
CA ALA A 3 -2.53 -31.22 -36.53
C ALA A 3 -3.99 -31.05 -36.10
N TYR A 4 -4.29 -29.97 -35.38
CA TYR A 4 -5.66 -29.53 -35.20
C TYR A 4 -6.27 -29.29 -36.58
N THR A 5 -7.14 -30.17 -37.02
CA THR A 5 -7.94 -29.92 -38.20
C THR A 5 -8.93 -28.82 -37.87
N LYS A 6 -9.10 -27.88 -38.80
CA LYS A 6 -9.96 -26.69 -38.62
C LYS A 6 -11.41 -27.05 -38.22
N GLU A 7 -11.87 -28.26 -38.55
CA GLU A 7 -13.21 -28.78 -38.22
C GLU A 7 -13.35 -29.21 -36.75
N ALA A 8 -12.36 -29.85 -36.17
CA ALA A 8 -12.41 -30.26 -34.73
C ALA A 8 -12.39 -29.05 -33.78
N CYS A 9 -11.63 -28.01 -34.12
CA CYS A 9 -11.54 -26.78 -33.33
C CYS A 9 -12.85 -25.99 -33.30
N PHE A 10 -13.73 -26.10 -34.33
CA PHE A 10 -15.03 -25.44 -34.33
C PHE A 10 -16.06 -26.10 -33.44
N ASP A 11 -15.98 -27.40 -33.22
CA ASP A 11 -16.97 -28.13 -32.42
C ASP A 11 -16.83 -27.83 -30.92
N GLU A 12 -15.61 -27.72 -30.41
CA GLU A 12 -15.31 -27.43 -28.98
C GLU A 12 -15.75 -26.00 -28.58
N PHE A 13 -15.64 -25.01 -29.47
CA PHE A 13 -16.05 -23.62 -29.24
C PHE A 13 -17.45 -23.30 -29.82
N SER A 14 -18.26 -24.31 -30.15
CA SER A 14 -19.57 -24.12 -30.78
C SER A 14 -20.49 -23.18 -30.00
N ALA A 15 -20.54 -23.31 -28.66
CA ALA A 15 -21.34 -22.46 -27.79
C ALA A 15 -20.89 -20.97 -27.81
N ALA A 16 -19.61 -20.72 -27.96
CA ALA A 16 -19.08 -19.36 -28.09
C ALA A 16 -19.39 -18.78 -29.46
N HIS A 17 -19.28 -19.59 -30.52
CA HIS A 17 -19.65 -19.21 -31.87
C HIS A 17 -21.14 -18.88 -31.99
N GLU A 18 -22.01 -19.70 -31.43
CA GLU A 18 -23.46 -19.43 -31.34
C GLU A 18 -23.76 -18.10 -30.66
N GLN A 19 -23.07 -17.81 -29.55
CA GLN A 19 -23.23 -16.54 -28.83
C GLN A 19 -22.75 -15.34 -29.66
N PHE A 20 -21.66 -15.50 -30.41
CA PHE A 20 -21.18 -14.48 -31.30
C PHE A 20 -22.20 -14.17 -32.44
N GLU A 21 -22.72 -15.21 -33.08
CA GLU A 21 -23.75 -15.06 -34.14
C GLU A 21 -25.04 -14.43 -33.58
N LYS A 22 -25.45 -14.86 -32.37
CA LYS A 22 -26.57 -14.25 -31.67
C LYS A 22 -26.37 -12.76 -31.41
N LEU A 23 -25.16 -12.34 -31.02
CA LEU A 23 -24.83 -10.92 -30.81
C LEU A 23 -24.92 -10.16 -32.14
N ILE A 24 -24.35 -10.66 -33.20
CA ILE A 24 -24.42 -10.05 -34.54
C ILE A 24 -25.88 -9.95 -35.01
N GLY A 25 -26.66 -11.04 -34.82
CA GLY A 25 -28.09 -11.04 -35.17
C GLY A 25 -28.90 -9.98 -34.41
N LYS A 26 -28.62 -9.82 -33.11
CA LYS A 26 -29.25 -8.74 -32.32
C LYS A 26 -28.88 -7.36 -32.83
N LEU A 27 -27.57 -7.09 -33.10
CA LEU A 27 -27.12 -5.81 -33.58
C LEU A 27 -27.66 -5.46 -34.99
N SER A 28 -27.93 -6.49 -35.84
CA SER A 28 -28.49 -6.33 -37.15
C SER A 28 -30.01 -6.21 -37.18
N SER A 29 -30.69 -6.45 -36.03
CA SER A 29 -32.14 -6.45 -35.97
C SER A 29 -32.75 -5.03 -36.05
N GLU A 30 -33.98 -4.96 -36.53
CA GLU A 30 -34.71 -3.70 -36.65
C GLU A 30 -34.97 -3.04 -35.29
N SER A 31 -35.16 -3.85 -34.23
CA SER A 31 -35.33 -3.36 -32.84
C SER A 31 -34.11 -2.64 -32.32
N THR A 32 -32.89 -3.00 -32.72
CA THR A 32 -31.65 -2.34 -32.29
C THR A 32 -31.42 -1.02 -33.05
N ARG A 33 -31.97 -0.84 -34.24
CA ARG A 33 -31.86 0.42 -34.99
C ARG A 33 -32.51 1.62 -34.30
N THR A 34 -33.45 1.37 -33.38
CA THR A 34 -34.15 2.41 -32.62
C THR A 34 -33.55 2.68 -31.28
N LEU A 35 -32.48 1.93 -30.86
CA LEU A 35 -31.81 2.12 -29.60
C LEU A 35 -30.87 3.32 -29.63
N GLU A 36 -30.75 3.99 -28.50
CA GLU A 36 -29.71 4.99 -28.29
C GLU A 36 -28.34 4.34 -28.18
N HIS A 37 -27.28 5.11 -28.47
CA HIS A 37 -25.89 4.62 -28.42
C HIS A 37 -25.52 3.94 -27.08
N GLY A 38 -25.93 4.52 -25.94
CA GLY A 38 -25.68 3.94 -24.60
C GLY A 38 -26.36 2.58 -24.39
N ASP A 39 -27.55 2.37 -24.98
CA ASP A 39 -28.24 1.07 -24.90
C ASP A 39 -27.52 0.01 -25.73
N VAL A 40 -26.98 0.41 -26.91
CA VAL A 40 -26.18 -0.46 -27.76
C VAL A 40 -24.87 -0.82 -27.09
N GLU A 41 -24.18 0.13 -26.44
CA GLU A 41 -22.99 -0.17 -25.64
C GLU A 41 -23.28 -1.18 -24.51
N SER A 42 -24.38 -0.97 -23.80
CA SER A 42 -24.82 -1.86 -22.71
C SER A 42 -25.16 -3.27 -23.21
N LEU A 43 -25.79 -3.35 -24.39
CA LEU A 43 -26.08 -4.62 -25.06
C LEU A 43 -24.78 -5.35 -25.41
N ILE A 44 -23.85 -4.67 -26.10
CA ILE A 44 -22.56 -5.23 -26.48
C ILE A 44 -21.75 -5.67 -25.25
N ALA A 45 -21.69 -4.86 -24.22
CA ALA A 45 -20.98 -5.19 -22.98
C ALA A 45 -21.51 -6.47 -22.35
N ARG A 46 -22.84 -6.60 -22.21
CA ARG A 46 -23.48 -7.77 -21.61
C ARG A 46 -23.29 -9.03 -22.44
N GLU A 47 -23.65 -8.98 -23.73
CA GLU A 47 -23.58 -10.14 -24.61
C GLU A 47 -22.10 -10.51 -24.92
N GLY A 48 -21.22 -9.51 -25.00
CA GLY A 48 -19.78 -9.71 -25.15
C GLY A 48 -19.16 -10.39 -23.93
N ASN A 49 -19.58 -10.02 -22.72
CA ASN A 49 -19.12 -10.69 -21.51
C ASN A 49 -19.56 -12.17 -21.47
N GLU A 50 -20.77 -12.46 -21.90
CA GLU A 50 -21.25 -13.87 -22.03
C GLU A 50 -20.46 -14.64 -23.10
N LEU A 51 -20.09 -14.02 -24.22
CA LEU A 51 -19.18 -14.60 -25.21
C LEU A 51 -17.82 -14.95 -24.58
N LEU A 52 -17.22 -14.02 -23.85
CA LEU A 52 -15.93 -14.26 -23.15
C LEU A 52 -16.03 -15.38 -22.12
N ARG A 53 -17.16 -15.44 -21.39
CA ARG A 53 -17.42 -16.54 -20.45
C ARG A 53 -17.49 -17.90 -21.14
N ARG A 54 -18.18 -18.00 -22.28
CA ARG A 54 -18.28 -19.23 -23.09
C ARG A 54 -16.94 -19.65 -23.68
N LEU A 55 -16.14 -18.68 -24.14
CA LEU A 55 -14.76 -18.96 -24.59
C LEU A 55 -13.90 -19.54 -23.45
N MET A 56 -13.99 -18.97 -22.26
CA MET A 56 -13.27 -19.50 -21.08
C MET A 56 -13.76 -20.88 -20.70
N GLN A 57 -15.08 -21.15 -20.76
CA GLN A 57 -15.64 -22.47 -20.47
C GLN A 57 -15.12 -23.50 -21.47
N ALA A 58 -15.22 -23.21 -22.78
CA ALA A 58 -14.75 -24.11 -23.83
C ALA A 58 -13.25 -24.44 -23.69
N TYR A 59 -12.42 -23.43 -23.37
CA TYR A 59 -11.00 -23.66 -23.10
C TYR A 59 -10.79 -24.62 -21.91
N LEU A 60 -11.55 -24.46 -20.82
CA LEU A 60 -11.44 -25.35 -19.64
C LEU A 60 -11.93 -26.76 -19.94
N ASP A 61 -13.00 -26.90 -20.75
CA ASP A 61 -13.51 -28.20 -21.19
C ASP A 61 -12.48 -28.92 -22.05
N GLN A 62 -11.86 -28.22 -23.01
CA GLN A 62 -10.77 -28.75 -23.83
C GLN A 62 -9.57 -29.21 -22.97
N ARG A 63 -9.21 -28.44 -21.93
CA ARG A 63 -8.13 -28.83 -21.01
C ARG A 63 -8.49 -30.05 -20.19
N ALA A 64 -9.76 -30.21 -19.81
CA ALA A 64 -10.26 -31.38 -19.10
C ALA A 64 -10.28 -32.64 -19.97
N GLU A 65 -10.70 -32.52 -21.23
CA GLU A 65 -10.72 -33.63 -22.21
C GLU A 65 -9.29 -34.12 -22.54
N ALA A 66 -8.31 -33.21 -22.51
CA ALA A 66 -6.91 -33.54 -22.73
C ALA A 66 -6.20 -34.11 -21.46
N GLU A 67 -6.89 -34.18 -20.32
CA GLU A 67 -6.31 -34.72 -19.07
C GLU A 67 -6.25 -36.25 -19.13
N GLU A 68 -5.05 -36.83 -19.16
CA GLU A 68 -4.86 -38.27 -19.15
C GLU A 68 -4.77 -38.78 -17.69
N PRO A 69 -5.40 -40.01 -17.43
CA PRO A 69 -5.28 -40.63 -16.10
C PRO A 69 -3.85 -40.98 -15.75
N LEU A 70 -3.45 -40.70 -14.52
CA LEU A 70 -2.15 -41.05 -13.96
C LEU A 70 -2.31 -42.28 -13.05
N ASP A 71 -1.31 -43.17 -13.01
CA ASP A 71 -1.31 -44.38 -12.16
C ASP A 71 -1.30 -44.01 -10.65
N GLY A 72 -0.70 -42.88 -10.30
CA GLY A 72 -0.69 -42.34 -8.96
C GLY A 72 -0.15 -40.90 -8.93
N VAL A 73 -0.56 -40.13 -7.92
CA VAL A 73 -0.16 -38.73 -7.74
C VAL A 73 0.32 -38.53 -6.32
N ILE A 74 1.53 -37.97 -6.17
CA ILE A 74 2.08 -37.60 -4.88
C ILE A 74 1.64 -36.15 -4.55
N GLY A 75 0.98 -35.97 -3.40
CA GLY A 75 0.56 -34.65 -2.95
C GLY A 75 1.70 -33.84 -2.31
N ALA A 76 1.42 -32.59 -1.96
CA ALA A 76 2.35 -31.72 -1.25
C ALA A 76 2.82 -32.28 0.11
N ASP A 77 2.06 -33.19 0.69
CA ASP A 77 2.40 -33.93 1.91
C ASP A 77 3.31 -35.15 1.68
N GLY A 78 3.77 -35.37 0.45
CA GLY A 78 4.62 -36.50 0.06
C GLY A 78 3.88 -37.85 0.02
N GLN A 79 2.55 -37.86 0.19
CA GLN A 79 1.77 -39.11 0.19
C GLN A 79 1.18 -39.40 -1.19
N GLU A 80 1.26 -40.66 -1.60
CA GLU A 80 0.69 -41.13 -2.87
C GLU A 80 -0.82 -41.30 -2.80
N ARG A 81 -1.51 -40.98 -3.89
CA ARG A 81 -2.97 -41.11 -4.09
C ARG A 81 -3.23 -41.83 -5.40
N GLY A 82 -3.69 -43.06 -5.30
CA GLY A 82 -3.97 -43.92 -6.47
C GLY A 82 -5.45 -44.01 -6.86
N HIS A 83 -6.37 -43.38 -6.10
CA HIS A 83 -7.78 -43.49 -6.39
C HIS A 83 -8.29 -42.29 -7.18
N CYS A 84 -8.43 -42.44 -8.50
CA CYS A 84 -8.87 -41.44 -9.43
C CYS A 84 -10.39 -41.37 -9.55
N ARG A 85 -10.96 -40.15 -9.60
CA ARG A 85 -12.38 -39.89 -9.90
C ARG A 85 -12.54 -38.53 -10.59
N ASP A 86 -13.49 -38.47 -11.52
CA ASP A 86 -13.93 -37.22 -12.10
C ASP A 86 -14.56 -36.31 -11.03
N ARG A 87 -14.19 -35.07 -11.05
CA ARG A 87 -14.66 -34.03 -10.14
C ARG A 87 -14.89 -32.74 -10.90
N SER A 88 -15.88 -31.99 -10.42
CA SER A 88 -16.12 -30.62 -10.92
C SER A 88 -16.07 -29.59 -9.81
N ARG A 89 -15.74 -28.36 -10.14
CA ARG A 89 -15.91 -27.21 -9.27
C ARG A 89 -16.31 -25.98 -10.06
N THR A 90 -17.02 -25.08 -9.41
CA THR A 90 -17.30 -23.75 -9.95
C THR A 90 -16.10 -22.84 -9.71
N LEU A 91 -15.71 -22.08 -10.73
CA LEU A 91 -14.70 -21.03 -10.67
C LEU A 91 -15.32 -19.71 -11.10
N ALA A 92 -15.33 -18.72 -10.23
CA ALA A 92 -15.72 -17.35 -10.55
C ALA A 92 -14.55 -16.63 -11.23
N THR A 93 -14.75 -16.20 -12.46
CA THR A 93 -13.75 -15.51 -13.29
C THR A 93 -14.14 -14.05 -13.53
N LEU A 94 -13.30 -13.29 -14.21
CA LEU A 94 -13.63 -11.93 -14.67
C LEU A 94 -14.88 -11.89 -15.56
N PHE A 95 -15.22 -13.00 -16.20
CA PHE A 95 -16.31 -13.07 -17.17
C PHE A 95 -17.59 -13.68 -16.59
N GLY A 96 -17.54 -14.15 -15.36
CA GLY A 96 -18.62 -14.86 -14.67
C GLY A 96 -18.22 -16.25 -14.19
N GLU A 97 -19.20 -17.04 -13.81
CA GLU A 97 -18.94 -18.40 -13.31
C GLU A 97 -18.74 -19.40 -14.45
N VAL A 98 -17.73 -20.23 -14.31
CA VAL A 98 -17.43 -21.36 -15.19
C VAL A 98 -17.26 -22.63 -14.35
N THR A 99 -17.36 -23.78 -14.98
CA THR A 99 -17.17 -25.09 -14.36
C THR A 99 -15.83 -25.67 -14.81
N VAL A 100 -15.00 -26.11 -13.87
CA VAL A 100 -13.76 -26.84 -14.15
C VAL A 100 -14.01 -28.32 -13.89
N GLN A 101 -14.03 -29.12 -14.95
CA GLN A 101 -13.99 -30.59 -14.87
C GLN A 101 -12.54 -31.02 -14.74
N ARG A 102 -12.23 -32.02 -13.92
CA ARG A 102 -10.87 -32.50 -13.71
C ARG A 102 -10.81 -33.81 -12.98
N MET A 103 -9.73 -34.55 -13.13
CA MET A 103 -9.44 -35.76 -12.39
C MET A 103 -8.96 -35.45 -10.97
N GLY A 104 -9.57 -36.04 -9.97
CA GLY A 104 -9.19 -35.89 -8.57
C GLY A 104 -8.65 -37.23 -8.01
N TYR A 105 -7.44 -37.15 -7.46
CA TYR A 105 -6.75 -38.30 -6.88
C TYR A 105 -6.88 -38.26 -5.35
N SER A 106 -7.31 -39.36 -4.76
CA SER A 106 -7.52 -39.48 -3.31
C SER A 106 -6.87 -40.73 -2.73
N GLY A 107 -6.62 -40.72 -1.44
CA GLY A 107 -6.11 -41.83 -0.65
C GLY A 107 -6.88 -41.96 0.66
N ILE A 108 -6.65 -43.07 1.41
CA ILE A 108 -7.32 -43.29 2.70
C ILE A 108 -6.91 -42.18 3.68
N ARG A 109 -7.90 -41.42 4.14
CA ARG A 109 -7.73 -40.24 5.06
C ARG A 109 -6.86 -39.11 4.51
N LEU A 110 -6.62 -39.07 3.20
CA LEU A 110 -5.86 -38.02 2.54
C LEU A 110 -6.81 -37.09 1.76
N GLY A 111 -6.54 -35.83 1.75
CA GLY A 111 -7.22 -34.85 0.90
C GLY A 111 -6.99 -35.15 -0.59
N SER A 112 -7.96 -34.83 -1.44
CA SER A 112 -7.81 -35.00 -2.89
C SER A 112 -6.84 -33.98 -3.48
N VAL A 113 -6.04 -34.38 -4.46
CA VAL A 113 -5.19 -33.52 -5.29
C VAL A 113 -5.69 -33.55 -6.75
N PHE A 114 -5.43 -32.48 -7.46
CA PHE A 114 -5.96 -32.24 -8.81
C PHE A 114 -4.82 -31.76 -9.73
N PRO A 115 -4.24 -32.63 -10.56
CA PRO A 115 -3.14 -32.25 -11.45
C PRO A 115 -3.48 -31.11 -12.41
N LEU A 116 -4.71 -31.08 -12.94
CA LEU A 116 -5.16 -30.00 -13.82
C LEU A 116 -5.22 -28.64 -13.08
N ASP A 117 -5.67 -28.62 -11.81
CA ASP A 117 -5.64 -27.39 -11.02
C ASP A 117 -4.20 -26.85 -10.86
N ALA A 118 -3.22 -27.76 -10.70
CA ALA A 118 -1.79 -27.39 -10.65
C ALA A 118 -1.28 -26.87 -11.99
N ALA A 119 -1.57 -27.56 -13.08
CA ALA A 119 -1.14 -27.18 -14.43
C ALA A 119 -1.71 -25.81 -14.86
N LEU A 120 -2.90 -25.47 -14.40
CA LEU A 120 -3.56 -24.20 -14.67
C LEU A 120 -3.30 -23.14 -13.60
N ASN A 121 -2.53 -23.44 -12.56
CA ASN A 121 -2.34 -22.61 -11.37
C ASN A 121 -3.65 -22.03 -10.83
N LEU A 122 -4.66 -22.87 -10.67
CA LEU A 122 -5.94 -22.43 -10.14
C LEU A 122 -5.84 -22.22 -8.62
N PRO A 123 -6.42 -21.15 -8.08
CA PRO A 123 -6.47 -20.95 -6.64
C PRO A 123 -7.23 -22.06 -5.91
N PRO A 124 -6.92 -22.36 -4.64
CA PRO A 124 -7.63 -23.39 -3.87
C PRO A 124 -9.10 -23.04 -3.63
N ASP A 125 -9.45 -21.75 -3.60
CA ASP A 125 -10.83 -21.28 -3.51
C ASP A 125 -11.49 -21.12 -4.90
N LYS A 126 -12.71 -20.62 -4.92
CA LYS A 126 -13.52 -20.52 -6.15
C LYS A 126 -13.28 -19.23 -6.97
N TYR A 127 -12.27 -18.44 -6.67
CA TYR A 127 -12.02 -17.16 -7.36
C TYR A 127 -10.75 -17.23 -8.19
N SER A 128 -10.85 -16.97 -9.49
CA SER A 128 -9.70 -16.99 -10.41
C SER A 128 -8.63 -15.96 -10.04
N GLN A 129 -7.39 -16.18 -10.48
CA GLN A 129 -6.27 -15.24 -10.26
C GLN A 129 -6.58 -13.84 -10.82
N GLY A 130 -7.22 -13.76 -12.00
CA GLY A 130 -7.65 -12.49 -12.58
C GLY A 130 -8.66 -11.73 -11.70
N LEU A 131 -9.64 -12.47 -11.14
CA LEU A 131 -10.63 -11.87 -10.24
C LEU A 131 -10.00 -11.46 -8.90
N ARG A 132 -9.10 -12.26 -8.33
CA ARG A 132 -8.32 -11.91 -7.12
C ARG A 132 -7.49 -10.65 -7.33
N ARG A 133 -6.78 -10.54 -8.46
CA ARG A 133 -6.04 -9.33 -8.83
C ARG A 133 -6.98 -8.11 -8.88
N LYS A 134 -8.16 -8.24 -9.48
CA LYS A 134 -9.16 -7.16 -9.53
C LYS A 134 -9.64 -6.79 -8.13
N VAL A 135 -9.91 -7.77 -7.27
CA VAL A 135 -10.26 -7.55 -5.85
C VAL A 135 -9.16 -6.75 -5.14
N GLY A 136 -7.91 -7.16 -5.25
CA GLY A 136 -6.77 -6.46 -4.62
C GLY A 136 -6.68 -4.99 -5.03
N LEU A 137 -6.84 -4.71 -6.33
CA LEU A 137 -6.83 -3.34 -6.86
C LEU A 137 -8.00 -2.49 -6.32
N GLU A 138 -9.22 -3.02 -6.31
CA GLU A 138 -10.39 -2.26 -5.85
C GLU A 138 -10.37 -2.05 -4.33
N VAL A 139 -9.93 -3.04 -3.55
CA VAL A 139 -9.73 -2.90 -2.09
C VAL A 139 -8.66 -1.86 -1.75
N ALA A 140 -7.61 -1.75 -2.57
CA ALA A 140 -6.59 -0.72 -2.41
C ALA A 140 -7.11 0.69 -2.75
N LYS A 141 -8.14 0.84 -3.57
CA LYS A 141 -8.74 2.13 -3.95
C LYS A 141 -9.73 2.64 -2.91
N GLY A 142 -10.73 1.82 -2.56
CA GLY A 142 -11.92 2.23 -1.84
C GLY A 142 -12.33 1.34 -0.68
N SER A 143 -13.56 1.53 -0.20
CA SER A 143 -14.17 0.67 0.81
C SER A 143 -14.47 -0.73 0.26
N PHE A 144 -14.72 -1.69 1.14
CA PHE A 144 -15.13 -3.02 0.71
C PHE A 144 -16.47 -3.02 -0.03
N ASP A 145 -17.38 -2.10 0.31
CA ASP A 145 -18.66 -1.97 -0.38
C ASP A 145 -18.47 -1.38 -1.80
N GLU A 146 -17.60 -0.39 -1.96
CA GLU A 146 -17.21 0.13 -3.27
C GLU A 146 -16.49 -0.93 -4.11
N ALA A 147 -15.64 -1.77 -3.50
CA ALA A 147 -15.01 -2.89 -4.20
C ALA A 147 -16.03 -3.93 -4.68
N VAL A 148 -17.06 -4.26 -3.86
CA VAL A 148 -18.17 -5.13 -4.29
C VAL A 148 -18.85 -4.56 -5.53
N MET A 149 -19.17 -3.26 -5.52
CA MET A 149 -19.83 -2.60 -6.64
C MET A 149 -18.94 -2.57 -7.88
N ALA A 150 -17.69 -2.15 -7.74
CA ALA A 150 -16.74 -2.06 -8.86
C ALA A 150 -16.46 -3.42 -9.53
N ILE A 151 -16.44 -4.50 -8.75
CA ILE A 151 -16.30 -5.86 -9.28
C ILE A 151 -17.57 -6.25 -10.03
N LYS A 152 -18.74 -6.04 -9.44
CA LYS A 152 -20.03 -6.35 -10.08
C LYS A 152 -20.24 -5.58 -11.38
N GLU A 153 -19.84 -4.32 -11.43
CA GLU A 153 -19.99 -3.47 -12.63
C GLU A 153 -18.94 -3.75 -13.70
N GLY A 154 -17.70 -4.02 -13.27
CA GLY A 154 -16.57 -4.19 -14.18
C GLY A 154 -16.24 -5.63 -14.57
N THR A 155 -17.00 -6.61 -14.09
CA THR A 155 -16.80 -8.04 -14.39
C THR A 155 -18.15 -8.77 -14.45
N GLY A 156 -18.16 -10.01 -14.93
CA GLY A 156 -19.34 -10.87 -14.86
C GLY A 156 -19.55 -11.56 -13.50
N ALA A 157 -18.71 -11.26 -12.51
CA ALA A 157 -18.70 -11.94 -11.22
C ALA A 157 -19.41 -11.15 -10.12
N GLN A 158 -19.92 -11.88 -9.12
CA GLN A 158 -20.43 -11.30 -7.89
C GLN A 158 -19.62 -11.87 -6.70
N VAL A 159 -18.90 -10.99 -6.00
CA VAL A 159 -18.10 -11.37 -4.83
C VAL A 159 -18.68 -10.71 -3.59
N PRO A 160 -19.20 -11.49 -2.62
CA PRO A 160 -19.74 -10.93 -1.39
C PRO A 160 -18.65 -10.21 -0.57
N LYS A 161 -19.04 -9.15 0.15
CA LYS A 161 -18.13 -8.32 0.97
C LYS A 161 -17.22 -9.14 1.87
N ARG A 162 -17.75 -10.14 2.59
CA ARG A 162 -16.95 -11.01 3.47
C ARG A 162 -15.88 -11.77 2.70
N GLN A 163 -16.18 -12.19 1.48
CA GLN A 163 -15.21 -12.91 0.63
C GLN A 163 -14.12 -11.93 0.13
N ILE A 164 -14.48 -10.69 -0.20
CA ILE A 164 -13.50 -9.65 -0.53
C ILE A 164 -12.55 -9.38 0.64
N GLU A 165 -13.07 -9.33 1.89
CA GLU A 165 -12.23 -9.21 3.08
C GLU A 165 -11.25 -10.39 3.22
N GLN A 166 -11.73 -11.62 3.01
CA GLN A 166 -10.90 -12.82 3.08
C GLN A 166 -9.87 -12.89 1.93
N LEU A 167 -10.28 -12.56 0.71
CA LEU A 167 -9.39 -12.52 -0.44
C LEU A 167 -8.30 -11.46 -0.26
N SER A 168 -8.61 -10.28 0.28
CA SER A 168 -7.60 -9.26 0.53
C SER A 168 -6.51 -9.74 1.50
N GLN A 169 -6.88 -10.55 2.50
CA GLN A 169 -5.92 -11.18 3.42
C GLN A 169 -5.10 -12.26 2.70
N ALA A 170 -5.75 -13.14 1.93
CA ALA A 170 -5.08 -14.20 1.18
C ALA A 170 -4.08 -13.64 0.15
N ILE A 171 -4.46 -12.59 -0.58
CA ILE A 171 -3.61 -11.95 -1.59
C ILE A 171 -2.40 -11.25 -0.96
N SER A 172 -2.46 -10.80 0.28
CA SER A 172 -1.41 -9.98 0.90
C SER A 172 -0.36 -10.77 1.72
N VAL A 173 -0.44 -12.10 1.76
CA VAL A 173 0.39 -12.93 2.66
C VAL A 173 1.87 -12.90 2.35
N ASP A 174 2.25 -12.72 1.10
CA ASP A 174 3.64 -12.78 0.62
C ASP A 174 4.31 -11.39 0.55
N PHE A 175 3.70 -10.37 1.18
CA PHE A 175 4.17 -8.99 1.10
C PHE A 175 5.61 -8.81 1.57
N ASP A 176 5.96 -9.35 2.73
CA ASP A 176 7.30 -9.20 3.28
C ASP A 176 8.32 -10.03 2.48
N GLU A 177 7.95 -11.24 2.05
CA GLU A 177 8.78 -12.12 1.26
C GLU A 177 9.07 -11.54 -0.14
N PHE A 178 8.06 -10.91 -0.77
CA PHE A 178 8.24 -10.20 -2.03
C PHE A 178 9.34 -9.16 -1.93
N TYR A 179 9.29 -8.28 -0.94
CA TYR A 179 10.30 -7.23 -0.79
C TYR A 179 11.66 -7.77 -0.35
N ALA A 180 11.70 -8.88 0.40
CA ALA A 180 12.96 -9.54 0.74
C ALA A 180 13.64 -10.18 -0.49
N SER A 181 12.87 -10.63 -1.47
CA SER A 181 13.37 -11.29 -2.70
C SER A 181 13.75 -10.33 -3.83
N GLN A 182 13.43 -9.03 -3.71
CA GLN A 182 13.75 -8.06 -4.78
C GLN A 182 15.25 -7.97 -5.02
N PRO A 183 15.69 -7.93 -6.28
CA PRO A 183 17.11 -7.79 -6.61
C PRO A 183 17.67 -6.47 -6.08
N MET A 184 18.95 -6.48 -5.76
CA MET A 184 19.69 -5.26 -5.42
C MET A 184 20.03 -4.51 -6.71
N GLU A 185 19.41 -3.38 -6.93
CA GLU A 185 19.81 -2.46 -7.99
C GLU A 185 20.59 -1.31 -7.37
N ALA A 186 21.83 -1.13 -7.84
CA ALA A 186 22.65 0.01 -7.45
C ALA A 186 21.99 1.29 -7.98
N GLY A 187 21.37 2.05 -7.09
CA GLY A 187 20.76 3.33 -7.41
C GLY A 187 21.78 4.47 -7.45
N THR A 188 21.36 5.62 -7.89
CA THR A 188 22.17 6.85 -7.95
C THR A 188 21.51 7.97 -7.14
N GLY A 189 22.30 9.00 -6.78
CA GLY A 189 21.82 10.17 -6.04
C GLY A 189 21.67 9.92 -4.53
N LEU A 190 20.90 10.76 -3.89
CA LEU A 190 20.61 10.69 -2.46
C LEU A 190 19.66 9.56 -2.14
N LEU A 191 19.89 8.86 -1.03
CA LEU A 191 18.96 7.89 -0.47
C LEU A 191 18.23 8.52 0.72
N VAL A 192 16.93 8.74 0.57
CA VAL A 192 16.13 9.50 1.55
C VAL A 192 15.12 8.60 2.22
N MET A 193 15.13 8.61 3.53
CA MET A 193 14.29 7.82 4.41
C MET A 193 13.41 8.72 5.28
N SER A 194 12.21 8.25 5.63
CA SER A 194 11.35 8.93 6.60
C SER A 194 10.44 7.92 7.29
N VAL A 195 10.09 8.21 8.53
CA VAL A 195 9.13 7.44 9.31
C VAL A 195 8.15 8.38 10.00
N ASP A 196 6.88 7.99 10.09
CA ASP A 196 5.83 8.72 10.82
C ASP A 196 4.78 7.74 11.37
N GLY A 197 3.89 8.23 12.22
CA GLY A 197 2.85 7.44 12.86
C GLY A 197 1.44 7.96 12.61
N LYS A 198 0.52 7.06 12.18
CA LYS A 198 -0.89 7.43 11.97
C LYS A 198 -1.85 6.51 12.72
N GLY A 199 -2.75 7.10 13.49
CA GLY A 199 -3.68 6.34 14.32
C GLY A 199 -4.88 5.82 13.52
N VAL A 200 -5.13 4.50 13.57
CA VAL A 200 -6.26 3.79 12.95
C VAL A 200 -7.25 3.34 14.01
N VAL A 201 -8.56 3.51 13.78
CA VAL A 201 -9.63 3.09 14.69
C VAL A 201 -9.81 1.59 14.58
N MET A 202 -9.58 0.86 15.69
CA MET A 202 -9.63 -0.60 15.73
C MET A 202 -10.87 -1.12 16.46
N ARG A 203 -11.17 -2.41 16.25
CA ARG A 203 -12.03 -3.18 17.15
C ARG A 203 -11.37 -3.28 18.52
N LYS A 204 -12.15 -3.39 19.61
CA LYS A 204 -11.64 -3.35 20.99
C LYS A 204 -10.59 -4.44 21.27
N GLN A 205 -10.82 -5.65 20.74
CA GLN A 205 -9.89 -6.77 20.89
C GLN A 205 -8.56 -6.58 20.17
N ASP A 206 -8.52 -5.77 19.12
CA ASP A 206 -7.37 -5.55 18.26
C ASP A 206 -6.52 -4.32 18.67
N LEU A 207 -6.91 -3.65 19.75
CA LEU A 207 -6.11 -2.58 20.36
C LEU A 207 -4.85 -3.15 21.03
N ARG A 208 -3.77 -2.38 21.05
CA ARG A 208 -2.62 -2.70 21.91
C ARG A 208 -3.07 -2.75 23.37
N GLU A 209 -2.49 -3.66 24.15
CA GLU A 209 -2.93 -3.94 25.53
C GLU A 209 -3.00 -2.69 26.40
N ALA A 210 -1.99 -1.82 26.33
CA ALA A 210 -1.98 -0.56 27.09
C ALA A 210 -3.17 0.35 26.72
N THR A 211 -3.50 0.47 25.42
CA THR A 211 -4.65 1.28 24.95
C THR A 211 -5.97 0.64 25.38
N ARG A 212 -6.08 -0.69 25.32
CA ARG A 212 -7.26 -1.44 25.76
C ARG A 212 -7.50 -1.26 27.25
N LYS A 213 -6.45 -1.43 28.09
CA LYS A 213 -6.52 -1.18 29.54
C LYS A 213 -6.90 0.28 29.85
N ALA A 214 -6.35 1.24 29.10
CA ALA A 214 -6.71 2.65 29.24
C ALA A 214 -8.17 2.92 28.84
N ALA A 215 -8.67 2.27 27.79
CA ALA A 215 -10.08 2.37 27.39
C ALA A 215 -11.04 1.80 28.43
N GLU A 216 -10.67 0.71 29.09
CA GLU A 216 -11.46 0.03 30.14
C GLU A 216 -11.50 0.84 31.44
N LYS A 217 -10.40 1.47 31.82
CA LYS A 217 -10.29 2.33 33.01
C LYS A 217 -10.91 3.71 32.83
N SER A 218 -11.15 4.15 31.59
CA SER A 218 -11.62 5.49 31.28
C SER A 218 -13.06 5.70 31.75
N LYS A 219 -13.26 6.50 32.78
CA LYS A 219 -14.57 7.01 33.20
C LYS A 219 -14.82 8.35 32.50
N ARG A 220 -15.87 8.42 31.68
CA ARG A 220 -16.26 9.66 31.01
C ARG A 220 -16.83 10.66 32.02
N LYS A 221 -16.38 11.92 31.95
CA LYS A 221 -16.93 13.02 32.73
C LYS A 221 -18.34 13.40 32.30
N LEU A 222 -18.61 13.30 30.98
CA LEU A 222 -19.89 13.65 30.36
C LEU A 222 -20.46 12.43 29.62
N LYS A 223 -21.80 12.28 29.64
CA LYS A 223 -22.49 11.16 29.00
C LYS A 223 -22.48 11.23 27.47
N THR A 224 -22.58 12.44 26.90
CA THR A 224 -22.82 12.66 25.47
C THR A 224 -21.57 13.01 24.67
N ARG A 225 -20.57 13.63 25.28
CA ARG A 225 -19.32 14.07 24.62
C ARG A 225 -18.11 13.84 25.50
N LEU A 226 -16.93 13.89 24.90
CA LEU A 226 -15.67 13.89 25.65
C LEU A 226 -15.41 15.28 26.26
N GLY A 227 -15.01 15.32 27.52
CA GLY A 227 -14.51 16.52 28.17
C GLY A 227 -13.11 16.91 27.65
N ARG A 228 -12.66 18.12 28.01
CA ARG A 228 -11.30 18.60 27.64
C ARG A 228 -10.24 17.64 28.23
N GLY A 229 -9.36 17.15 27.39
CA GLY A 229 -8.28 16.21 27.77
C GLY A 229 -8.68 14.73 27.78
N GLU A 230 -9.97 14.39 27.61
CA GLU A 230 -10.39 12.99 27.55
C GLU A 230 -10.09 12.40 26.17
N LYS A 231 -9.55 11.16 26.15
CA LYS A 231 -9.24 10.40 24.93
C LYS A 231 -10.20 9.22 24.76
N ARG A 232 -10.59 8.92 23.53
CA ARG A 232 -11.44 7.75 23.23
C ARG A 232 -10.70 6.41 23.38
N ASN A 233 -9.38 6.42 23.38
CA ASN A 233 -8.51 5.23 23.48
C ASN A 233 -8.95 4.08 22.54
N ARG A 234 -9.21 4.40 21.28
CA ARG A 234 -9.73 3.47 20.27
C ARG A 234 -8.82 3.33 19.06
N LYS A 235 -7.67 4.00 19.04
CA LYS A 235 -6.73 3.97 17.93
C LYS A 235 -5.52 3.10 18.26
N ARG A 236 -5.05 2.36 17.26
CA ARG A 236 -3.74 1.73 17.20
C ARG A 236 -2.90 2.52 16.22
N MET A 237 -1.67 2.83 16.57
CA MET A 237 -0.77 3.57 15.67
C MET A 237 -0.23 2.62 14.60
N ALA A 238 -0.44 2.98 13.35
CA ALA A 238 0.32 2.45 12.22
C ALA A 238 1.62 3.21 12.13
N THR A 239 2.73 2.52 12.04
CA THR A 239 4.02 3.11 11.68
C THR A 239 4.13 3.11 10.17
N VAL A 240 4.36 4.26 9.58
CA VAL A 240 4.47 4.48 8.14
C VAL A 240 5.93 4.77 7.83
N ALA A 241 6.48 4.13 6.81
CA ALA A 241 7.84 4.35 6.36
C ALA A 241 7.91 4.66 4.87
N SER A 242 8.92 5.41 4.48
CA SER A 242 9.22 5.68 3.08
C SER A 242 10.72 5.70 2.83
N VAL A 243 11.11 5.13 1.69
CA VAL A 243 12.46 5.24 1.14
C VAL A 243 12.35 5.58 -0.34
N TYR A 244 13.21 6.47 -0.80
CA TYR A 244 13.24 6.90 -2.19
C TYR A 244 14.59 7.47 -2.58
N GLU A 245 14.80 7.62 -3.86
CA GLU A 245 15.99 8.18 -4.45
C GLU A 245 15.68 9.51 -5.13
N VAL A 246 16.59 10.46 -4.99
CA VAL A 246 16.47 11.78 -5.63
C VAL A 246 17.86 12.37 -5.88
N ASP A 247 18.01 13.09 -6.98
CA ASP A 247 19.25 13.81 -7.23
C ASP A 247 19.34 15.06 -6.34
N SER A 248 20.56 15.47 -6.01
CA SER A 248 20.77 16.69 -5.24
C SER A 248 20.22 17.90 -5.98
N TYR A 249 19.60 18.80 -5.23
CA TYR A 249 18.97 20.01 -5.76
C TYR A 249 19.27 21.21 -4.87
N GLN A 250 20.31 21.96 -5.22
CA GLN A 250 20.73 23.13 -4.46
C GLN A 250 19.69 24.24 -4.55
N ARG A 251 19.43 24.89 -3.42
CA ARG A 251 18.44 25.99 -3.29
C ARG A 251 18.92 27.00 -2.27
N THR A 252 18.47 28.23 -2.43
CA THR A 252 18.69 29.31 -1.43
C THR A 252 17.54 29.30 -0.40
N ALA A 253 17.76 29.94 0.73
CA ALA A 253 16.71 30.17 1.72
C ALA A 253 15.56 31.01 1.15
N GLU A 254 15.88 31.96 0.29
CA GLU A 254 14.93 32.82 -0.40
C GLU A 254 14.03 32.03 -1.36
N GLN A 255 14.61 31.11 -2.13
CA GLN A 255 13.86 30.21 -3.02
C GLN A 255 12.90 29.30 -2.24
N ILE A 256 13.32 28.77 -1.09
CA ILE A 256 12.44 27.97 -0.22
C ILE A 256 11.24 28.78 0.28
N MET A 257 11.46 30.07 0.58
CA MET A 257 10.40 30.96 1.08
C MET A 257 9.56 31.60 -0.04
N GLY A 258 9.81 31.25 -1.31
CA GLY A 258 9.11 31.87 -2.45
C GLY A 258 9.41 33.34 -2.70
N LEU A 259 10.54 33.81 -2.22
CA LEU A 259 11.01 35.21 -2.42
C LEU A 259 11.89 35.36 -3.66
N ASP A 260 12.34 34.23 -4.21
CA ASP A 260 13.15 34.14 -5.41
C ASP A 260 12.74 32.90 -6.19
N GLU A 261 12.87 32.92 -7.52
CA GLU A 261 12.50 31.77 -8.35
C GLU A 261 13.65 30.76 -8.44
N PRO A 262 13.35 29.44 -8.49
CA PRO A 262 14.38 28.44 -8.67
C PRO A 262 14.96 28.48 -10.10
N GLU A 263 16.29 28.45 -10.20
CA GLU A 263 17.01 28.47 -11.47
C GLU A 263 16.88 27.17 -12.28
N THR A 264 16.54 26.06 -11.62
CA THR A 264 16.49 24.74 -12.22
C THR A 264 15.21 23.98 -11.84
N ILE A 265 14.85 23.00 -12.66
CA ILE A 265 13.66 22.16 -12.43
C ILE A 265 13.95 21.18 -11.28
N ARG A 266 13.03 21.08 -10.34
CA ARG A 266 13.10 20.13 -9.23
C ARG A 266 13.23 18.69 -9.74
N PRO A 267 14.22 17.90 -9.30
CA PRO A 267 14.38 16.52 -9.72
C PRO A 267 13.21 15.65 -9.28
N LYS A 268 12.87 14.65 -10.11
CA LYS A 268 11.84 13.69 -9.80
C LYS A 268 12.36 12.62 -8.83
N VAL A 269 11.49 12.21 -7.95
CA VAL A 269 11.72 11.07 -7.05
C VAL A 269 11.69 9.78 -7.87
N ARG A 270 12.63 8.87 -7.60
CA ARG A 270 12.78 7.55 -8.23
C ARG A 270 12.74 6.45 -7.17
N ASN A 271 12.44 5.24 -7.60
CA ASN A 271 12.49 4.02 -6.79
C ASN A 271 11.81 4.20 -5.41
N LYS A 272 10.65 4.84 -5.41
CA LYS A 272 9.91 5.14 -4.19
C LYS A 272 9.22 3.89 -3.67
N ARG A 273 9.58 3.45 -2.46
CA ARG A 273 8.83 2.48 -1.68
C ARG A 273 8.20 3.16 -0.47
N VAL A 274 6.91 2.90 -0.23
CA VAL A 274 6.17 3.38 0.94
C VAL A 274 5.35 2.22 1.52
N TRP A 275 5.39 2.05 2.84
CA TRP A 275 4.61 1.02 3.50
C TRP A 275 4.14 1.46 4.89
N ALA A 276 3.21 0.72 5.45
CA ALA A 276 2.70 0.97 6.78
C ALA A 276 2.34 -0.35 7.45
N SER A 277 2.61 -0.48 8.74
CA SER A 277 2.20 -1.61 9.53
C SER A 277 1.52 -1.19 10.85
N LEU A 278 0.43 -1.88 11.18
CA LEU A 278 -0.22 -1.83 12.49
C LEU A 278 0.28 -2.95 13.40
N ARG A 279 0.78 -4.04 12.81
CA ARG A 279 1.25 -5.23 13.51
C ARG A 279 2.62 -5.00 14.12
N GLN A 280 3.55 -4.56 13.31
CA GLN A 280 4.93 -4.31 13.70
C GLN A 280 5.04 -3.14 14.69
N SER A 281 6.06 -3.17 15.52
CA SER A 281 6.45 -2.06 16.38
C SER A 281 7.16 -0.97 15.57
N PRO A 282 7.27 0.26 16.07
CA PRO A 282 8.07 1.30 15.42
C PRO A 282 9.52 0.87 15.18
N ALA A 283 10.14 0.17 16.14
CA ALA A 283 11.49 -0.35 16.02
C ALA A 283 11.64 -1.33 14.85
N GLU A 284 10.71 -2.29 14.70
CA GLU A 284 10.74 -3.26 13.59
C GLU A 284 10.57 -2.58 12.23
N VAL A 285 9.70 -1.56 12.13
CA VAL A 285 9.52 -0.81 10.87
C VAL A 285 10.75 0.04 10.54
N VAL A 286 11.39 0.65 11.54
CA VAL A 286 12.63 1.41 11.35
C VAL A 286 13.78 0.48 10.95
N GLU A 287 13.87 -0.71 11.54
CA GLU A 287 14.87 -1.72 11.15
C GLU A 287 14.68 -2.16 9.69
N GLN A 288 13.43 -2.41 9.27
CA GLN A 288 13.12 -2.69 7.87
C GLN A 288 13.49 -1.53 6.93
N LEU A 289 13.32 -0.28 7.39
CA LEU A 289 13.68 0.91 6.61
C LEU A 289 15.18 0.97 6.36
N PHE A 290 16.00 0.70 7.39
CA PHE A 290 17.45 0.67 7.26
C PHE A 290 17.95 -0.57 6.50
N ALA A 291 17.34 -1.73 6.70
CA ALA A 291 17.61 -2.92 5.89
C ALA A 291 17.33 -2.69 4.40
N GLU A 292 16.24 -1.98 4.07
CA GLU A 292 15.94 -1.57 2.69
C GLU A 292 17.00 -0.60 2.14
N ALA A 293 17.44 0.37 2.93
CA ALA A 293 18.48 1.30 2.55
C ALA A 293 19.82 0.57 2.31
N GLN A 294 20.19 -0.33 3.22
CA GLN A 294 21.39 -1.18 3.09
C GLN A 294 21.35 -2.04 1.83
N ARG A 295 20.20 -2.56 1.46
CA ARG A 295 20.02 -3.35 0.24
C ARG A 295 20.21 -2.50 -1.02
N ARG A 296 19.77 -1.23 -1.01
CA ARG A 296 19.93 -0.29 -2.14
C ARG A 296 21.32 0.30 -2.26
N ASP A 297 22.07 0.31 -1.19
CA ASP A 297 23.42 0.87 -1.12
C ASP A 297 24.31 0.02 -0.17
N PRO A 298 24.65 -1.20 -0.58
CA PRO A 298 25.38 -2.15 0.27
C PRO A 298 26.82 -1.69 0.61
N LEU A 299 27.40 -0.83 -0.21
CA LEU A 299 28.76 -0.31 -0.03
C LEU A 299 28.81 1.05 0.66
N HIS A 300 27.64 1.65 1.00
CA HIS A 300 27.53 2.98 1.59
C HIS A 300 28.24 4.08 0.77
N GLU A 301 28.08 4.04 -0.54
CA GLU A 301 28.66 5.01 -1.46
C GLU A 301 27.79 6.26 -1.66
N ARG A 302 26.58 6.23 -1.13
CA ARG A 302 25.57 7.28 -1.27
C ARG A 302 25.38 8.05 0.04
N THR A 303 24.92 9.30 -0.05
CA THR A 303 24.48 10.03 1.13
C THR A 303 23.11 9.53 1.59
N TRP A 304 23.04 9.02 2.83
CA TRP A 304 21.80 8.63 3.47
C TRP A 304 21.23 9.77 4.29
N LEU A 305 19.98 10.08 4.05
CA LEU A 305 19.24 11.14 4.75
C LEU A 305 18.02 10.56 5.45
N VAL A 306 17.80 10.92 6.71
CA VAL A 306 16.56 10.61 7.42
C VAL A 306 15.85 11.92 7.76
N LEU A 307 14.67 12.10 7.20
CA LEU A 307 13.81 13.25 7.50
C LEU A 307 12.82 12.88 8.62
N VAL A 308 12.78 13.68 9.68
CA VAL A 308 11.99 13.40 10.90
C VAL A 308 11.15 14.62 11.31
N ASP A 309 10.01 14.37 11.96
CA ASP A 309 9.15 15.42 12.55
C ASP A 309 9.58 15.85 13.96
N GLY A 310 10.51 15.12 14.56
CA GLY A 310 11.05 15.40 15.90
C GLY A 310 10.31 14.69 17.05
N GLN A 311 9.49 13.70 16.75
CA GLN A 311 8.90 12.85 17.79
C GLN A 311 9.99 12.01 18.48
N GLU A 312 10.19 12.22 19.78
CA GLU A 312 11.32 11.63 20.54
C GLU A 312 11.40 10.10 20.44
N ALA A 313 10.27 9.41 20.51
CA ALA A 313 10.23 7.95 20.42
C ALA A 313 10.73 7.44 19.07
N GLN A 314 10.34 8.10 17.97
CA GLN A 314 10.80 7.73 16.62
C GLN A 314 12.28 8.07 16.42
N LEU A 315 12.73 9.21 16.95
CA LEU A 315 14.14 9.59 16.90
C LEU A 315 15.04 8.57 17.60
N GLY A 316 14.63 8.07 18.76
CA GLY A 316 15.37 7.04 19.50
C GLY A 316 15.53 5.75 18.67
N GLU A 317 14.48 5.32 17.97
CA GLU A 317 14.54 4.13 17.10
C GLU A 317 15.45 4.38 15.88
N VAL A 318 15.38 5.58 15.28
CA VAL A 318 16.27 5.97 14.16
C VAL A 318 17.73 6.01 14.60
N GLU A 319 18.04 6.62 15.75
CA GLU A 319 19.40 6.70 16.29
C GLU A 319 19.96 5.30 16.62
N MET A 320 19.12 4.40 17.12
CA MET A 320 19.49 3.00 17.37
C MET A 320 19.79 2.25 16.07
N ALA A 321 18.96 2.43 15.03
CA ALA A 321 19.16 1.80 13.73
C ALA A 321 20.44 2.33 13.04
N ILE A 322 20.73 3.65 13.11
CA ILE A 322 21.98 4.23 12.61
C ILE A 322 23.19 3.54 13.25
N ALA A 323 23.16 3.37 14.57
CA ALA A 323 24.24 2.71 15.31
C ALA A 323 24.37 1.22 14.94
N THR A 324 23.26 0.51 14.77
CA THR A 324 23.23 -0.92 14.42
C THR A 324 23.80 -1.17 13.03
N HIS A 325 23.35 -0.39 12.04
CA HIS A 325 23.81 -0.51 10.65
C HIS A 325 25.16 0.19 10.39
N ARG A 326 25.70 0.90 11.37
CA ARG A 326 26.93 1.70 11.24
C ARG A 326 26.91 2.62 10.01
N ALA A 327 25.72 3.17 9.73
CA ALA A 327 25.49 3.99 8.56
C ALA A 327 25.88 5.45 8.84
N ASP A 328 26.66 6.06 7.94
CA ASP A 328 26.87 7.51 7.94
C ASP A 328 25.64 8.21 7.41
N THR A 329 24.75 8.58 8.32
CA THR A 329 23.41 9.07 8.01
C THR A 329 23.20 10.47 8.58
N VAL A 330 22.75 11.39 7.73
CA VAL A 330 22.37 12.74 8.17
C VAL A 330 20.90 12.78 8.54
N VAL A 331 20.59 13.17 9.78
CA VAL A 331 19.23 13.34 10.28
C VAL A 331 18.82 14.80 10.19
N ILE A 332 17.79 15.10 9.42
CA ILE A 332 17.29 16.45 9.16
C ILE A 332 15.88 16.59 9.75
N GLN A 333 15.66 17.64 10.54
CA GLN A 333 14.35 18.00 11.06
C GLN A 333 13.47 18.57 9.95
N ASP A 334 12.21 18.15 9.87
CA ASP A 334 11.27 18.69 8.91
C ASP A 334 11.04 20.19 9.07
N PHE A 335 11.29 20.92 8.00
CA PHE A 335 11.12 22.37 7.97
C PHE A 335 9.65 22.81 8.06
N VAL A 336 8.72 22.06 7.47
CA VAL A 336 7.28 22.37 7.54
C VAL A 336 6.81 22.25 8.99
N HIS A 337 7.25 21.20 9.70
CA HIS A 337 6.94 21.04 11.11
C HIS A 337 7.58 22.15 11.98
N ALA A 338 8.79 22.58 11.65
CA ALA A 338 9.42 23.74 12.31
C ALA A 338 8.60 25.03 12.10
N LEU A 339 8.05 25.24 10.90
CA LEU A 339 7.15 26.36 10.63
C LEU A 339 5.88 26.34 11.47
N GLU A 340 5.31 25.14 11.74
CA GLU A 340 4.15 25.02 12.64
C GLU A 340 4.45 25.50 14.07
N TYR A 341 5.67 25.28 14.56
CA TYR A 341 6.11 25.83 15.86
C TYR A 341 6.32 27.34 15.78
N LEU A 342 6.93 27.83 14.69
CA LEU A 342 7.12 29.27 14.50
C LEU A 342 5.77 30.01 14.44
N TRP A 343 4.76 29.45 13.77
CA TRP A 343 3.43 30.06 13.66
C TRP A 343 2.67 30.19 14.99
N LYS A 344 3.05 29.47 16.03
CA LYS A 344 2.45 29.60 17.37
C LYS A 344 3.01 30.78 18.17
N ALA A 345 4.22 31.21 17.85
CA ALA A 345 4.94 32.23 18.60
C ALA A 345 4.52 33.69 18.29
N PRO A 346 4.24 34.13 17.04
CA PRO A 346 3.99 35.53 16.72
C PRO A 346 2.73 36.09 17.39
N TYR A 347 1.75 35.24 17.72
CA TYR A 347 0.51 35.68 18.39
C TYR A 347 0.71 36.15 19.83
N CYS A 348 1.91 35.97 20.39
CA CYS A 348 2.32 36.62 21.63
C CYS A 348 2.68 38.11 21.39
N PHE A 349 2.94 38.52 20.17
CA PHE A 349 3.42 39.84 19.80
C PHE A 349 2.49 40.62 18.87
N HIS A 350 1.74 39.94 18.04
CA HIS A 350 0.89 40.44 16.95
C HIS A 350 -0.49 39.79 16.99
N ALA A 351 -1.49 40.48 16.51
CA ALA A 351 -2.83 39.88 16.38
C ALA A 351 -2.84 38.82 15.28
N ASP A 352 -3.71 37.83 15.45
CA ASP A 352 -3.93 36.77 14.47
C ASP A 352 -4.41 37.33 13.12
N GLY A 353 -3.95 36.73 12.01
CA GLY A 353 -4.32 37.15 10.65
C GLY A 353 -3.73 38.49 10.19
N THR A 354 -2.67 38.99 10.84
CA THR A 354 -2.03 40.24 10.45
C THR A 354 -0.76 40.03 9.63
N GLU A 355 -0.50 40.94 8.65
CA GLU A 355 0.75 40.98 7.88
C GLU A 355 1.99 41.05 8.77
N LYS A 356 1.88 41.68 9.96
CA LYS A 356 2.99 41.74 10.93
C LYS A 356 3.34 40.36 11.51
N ALA A 357 2.34 39.49 11.75
CA ALA A 357 2.58 38.13 12.20
C ALA A 357 3.24 37.31 11.10
N GLU A 358 2.78 37.45 9.86
CA GLU A 358 3.35 36.78 8.69
C GLU A 358 4.81 37.18 8.44
N ALA A 359 5.09 38.50 8.39
CA ALA A 359 6.44 39.03 8.23
C ALA A 359 7.38 38.58 9.36
N TRP A 360 6.86 38.48 10.59
CA TRP A 360 7.61 37.91 11.72
C TRP A 360 8.01 36.47 11.49
N VAL A 361 7.06 35.60 11.05
CA VAL A 361 7.34 34.17 10.74
C VAL A 361 8.34 34.10 9.59
N GLN A 362 8.13 34.84 8.52
CA GLN A 362 9.02 34.85 7.35
C GLN A 362 10.47 35.19 7.72
N ALA A 363 10.68 36.25 8.53
CA ALA A 363 12.00 36.62 8.97
C ALA A 363 12.70 35.55 9.82
N HIS A 364 11.96 34.89 10.73
CA HIS A 364 12.51 33.84 11.57
C HIS A 364 12.74 32.54 10.78
N ALA A 365 11.87 32.18 9.84
CA ALA A 365 12.03 31.05 8.95
C ALA A 365 13.27 31.20 8.05
N LEU A 366 13.45 32.38 7.44
CA LEU A 366 14.69 32.71 6.69
C LEU A 366 15.94 32.58 7.55
N ALA A 367 15.89 33.06 8.80
CA ALA A 367 17.03 32.95 9.71
C ALA A 367 17.33 31.48 10.07
N LEU A 368 16.30 30.63 10.24
CA LEU A 368 16.47 29.16 10.43
C LEU A 368 17.11 28.52 9.20
N LEU A 369 16.61 28.81 8.00
CA LEU A 369 17.16 28.28 6.76
C LEU A 369 18.63 28.68 6.54
N LYS A 370 19.05 29.84 7.09
CA LYS A 370 20.43 30.31 7.10
C LYS A 370 21.28 29.79 8.28
N GLY A 371 20.80 28.77 9.01
CA GLY A 371 21.51 28.13 10.11
C GLY A 371 21.54 28.90 11.44
N LYS A 372 20.79 30.03 11.58
CA LYS A 372 20.81 30.91 12.76
C LYS A 372 19.85 30.44 13.87
N VAL A 373 19.78 29.14 14.14
CA VAL A 373 18.84 28.53 15.09
C VAL A 373 18.90 29.14 16.49
N SER A 374 20.13 29.32 17.04
CA SER A 374 20.32 29.86 18.37
C SER A 374 19.92 31.35 18.45
N ASP A 375 20.20 32.10 17.38
CA ASP A 375 19.86 33.54 17.31
C ASP A 375 18.34 33.72 17.27
N VAL A 376 17.65 32.90 16.50
CA VAL A 376 16.18 32.89 16.41
C VAL A 376 15.58 32.60 17.79
N ALA A 377 16.00 31.54 18.48
CA ALA A 377 15.50 31.17 19.79
C ALA A 377 15.77 32.28 20.84
N ALA A 378 17.00 32.79 20.88
CA ALA A 378 17.38 33.90 21.80
C ALA A 378 16.64 35.20 21.48
N GLY A 379 16.44 35.51 20.19
CA GLY A 379 15.72 36.69 19.72
C GLY A 379 14.26 36.71 20.15
N MET A 380 13.58 35.58 19.98
CA MET A 380 12.20 35.38 20.43
C MET A 380 12.05 35.58 21.94
N CYS A 381 12.89 34.91 22.73
CA CYS A 381 12.88 35.04 24.20
C CYS A 381 13.16 36.47 24.67
N ARG A 382 14.15 37.16 24.08
CA ARG A 382 14.44 38.59 24.35
C ARG A 382 13.26 39.47 24.03
N SER A 383 12.56 39.24 22.92
CA SER A 383 11.37 39.99 22.52
C SER A 383 10.22 39.83 23.52
N ALA A 384 9.98 38.59 24.01
CA ALA A 384 9.00 38.31 25.05
C ALA A 384 9.34 39.03 26.37
N THR A 385 10.61 39.06 26.77
CA THR A 385 11.09 39.74 27.98
C THR A 385 10.95 41.26 27.86
N ARG A 386 11.33 41.86 26.69
CA ARG A 386 11.18 43.29 26.47
C ARG A 386 9.73 43.78 26.51
N LYS A 387 8.79 42.96 26.11
CA LYS A 387 7.35 43.23 26.16
C LYS A 387 6.73 42.93 27.53
N ASN A 388 7.51 42.50 28.51
CA ASN A 388 7.06 42.10 29.84
C ASN A 388 5.88 41.12 29.82
N LEU A 389 5.92 40.14 28.90
CA LEU A 389 4.87 39.12 28.80
C LEU A 389 4.83 38.26 30.05
N SER A 390 3.63 38.00 30.57
CA SER A 390 3.43 37.05 31.68
C SER A 390 3.87 35.64 31.29
N GLN A 391 4.10 34.78 32.25
CA GLN A 391 4.51 33.36 32.02
C GLN A 391 3.52 32.63 31.11
N GLU A 392 2.23 32.82 31.28
CA GLU A 392 1.20 32.24 30.41
C GLU A 392 1.22 32.81 29.00
N ALA A 393 1.35 34.14 28.86
CA ALA A 393 1.35 34.80 27.55
C ALA A 393 2.58 34.47 26.72
N ARG A 394 3.75 34.18 27.32
CA ARG A 394 4.99 33.82 26.61
C ARG A 394 5.17 32.32 26.35
N GLU A 395 4.30 31.47 26.91
CA GLU A 395 4.41 30.01 26.80
C GLU A 395 4.62 29.51 25.35
N PRO A 396 3.91 30.00 24.30
CA PRO A 396 4.15 29.60 22.92
C PRO A 396 5.57 29.93 22.42
N VAL A 397 6.12 31.07 22.82
CA VAL A 397 7.49 31.48 22.48
C VAL A 397 8.51 30.56 23.16
N ASP A 398 8.35 30.31 24.45
CA ASP A 398 9.27 29.44 25.21
C ASP A 398 9.22 27.99 24.68
N LYS A 399 8.04 27.49 24.32
CA LYS A 399 7.90 26.17 23.69
C LYS A 399 8.60 26.09 22.35
N CYS A 400 8.43 27.12 21.49
CA CYS A 400 9.11 27.20 20.21
C CYS A 400 10.64 27.27 20.37
N ALA A 401 11.14 28.17 21.22
CA ALA A 401 12.56 28.32 21.49
C ALA A 401 13.20 27.01 22.02
N ASN A 402 12.54 26.35 22.98
CA ASN A 402 12.98 25.06 23.53
C ASN A 402 13.02 23.98 22.47
N TYR A 403 12.00 23.88 21.61
CA TYR A 403 11.95 22.93 20.49
C TYR A 403 13.14 23.15 19.54
N LEU A 404 13.39 24.41 19.13
CA LEU A 404 14.51 24.75 18.27
C LEU A 404 15.86 24.41 18.88
N LEU A 405 16.08 24.75 20.15
CA LEU A 405 17.36 24.51 20.84
C LEU A 405 17.60 23.00 21.08
N LYS A 406 16.55 22.26 21.47
CA LYS A 406 16.64 20.82 21.69
C LYS A 406 17.05 20.05 20.43
N ASN A 407 16.55 20.50 19.27
CA ASN A 407 16.80 19.84 17.98
C ASN A 407 17.86 20.55 17.13
N LYS A 408 18.67 21.43 17.71
CA LYS A 408 19.58 22.36 16.99
C LYS A 408 20.47 21.64 15.97
N THR A 409 21.02 20.49 16.29
CA THR A 409 21.92 19.72 15.41
C THR A 409 21.23 19.21 14.16
N ARG A 410 19.89 19.03 14.20
CA ARG A 410 19.09 18.54 13.08
C ARG A 410 18.51 19.68 12.21
N PHE A 411 18.71 20.94 12.64
CA PHE A 411 18.29 22.16 11.93
C PHE A 411 19.42 22.77 11.07
N ASP A 412 20.40 22.00 10.64
CA ASP A 412 21.44 22.48 9.75
C ASP A 412 20.94 22.60 8.30
N TYR A 413 19.94 23.46 8.12
CA TYR A 413 19.36 23.70 6.82
C TYR A 413 20.33 24.42 5.86
N ALA A 414 21.25 25.22 6.37
CA ALA A 414 22.23 25.93 5.52
C ALA A 414 23.09 24.90 4.77
N THR A 415 23.62 23.90 5.47
CA THR A 415 24.38 22.81 4.86
C THR A 415 23.48 21.96 3.95
N ALA A 416 22.25 21.64 4.40
CA ALA A 416 21.30 20.84 3.61
C ALA A 416 20.96 21.50 2.26
N LEU A 417 20.70 22.80 2.24
CA LEU A 417 20.38 23.55 1.03
C LEU A 417 21.57 23.65 0.07
N THR A 418 22.77 23.89 0.60
CA THR A 418 24.01 23.95 -0.17
C THR A 418 24.35 22.60 -0.83
N ASN A 419 24.15 21.50 -0.10
CA ASN A 419 24.36 20.15 -0.63
C ASN A 419 23.18 19.64 -1.48
N GLY A 420 22.11 20.41 -1.60
CA GLY A 420 20.94 20.03 -2.38
C GLY A 420 20.07 18.95 -1.72
N TRP A 421 20.13 18.80 -0.40
CA TRP A 421 19.36 17.81 0.34
C TRP A 421 17.91 18.26 0.56
N PRO A 422 16.91 17.35 0.54
CA PRO A 422 15.55 17.67 0.93
C PRO A 422 15.48 18.02 2.43
N ILE A 423 14.60 18.98 2.77
CA ILE A 423 14.40 19.46 4.14
C ILE A 423 12.94 19.33 4.62
N ALA A 424 12.10 18.65 3.84
CA ALA A 424 10.68 18.51 4.15
C ALA A 424 10.20 17.07 3.93
N THR A 425 9.30 16.62 4.78
CA THR A 425 8.76 15.26 4.85
C THR A 425 7.53 15.01 3.96
N GLY A 426 7.32 15.80 2.92
CA GLY A 426 6.11 15.73 2.09
C GLY A 426 5.76 14.34 1.53
N ILE A 427 6.76 13.45 1.31
CA ILE A 427 6.51 12.09 0.84
C ILE A 427 5.88 11.24 1.94
N ILE A 428 6.41 11.28 3.17
CA ILE A 428 5.84 10.51 4.28
C ILE A 428 4.49 11.07 4.73
N GLU A 429 4.31 12.39 4.70
CA GLU A 429 3.00 13.01 4.96
C GLU A 429 1.96 12.56 3.93
N GLY A 430 2.34 12.57 2.64
CA GLY A 430 1.54 12.01 1.56
C GLY A 430 1.22 10.53 1.81
N ALA A 431 2.20 9.71 2.22
CA ALA A 431 2.00 8.30 2.56
C ALA A 431 1.05 8.15 3.76
N CYS A 432 1.23 8.91 4.84
CA CYS A 432 0.31 8.90 5.99
C CYS A 432 -1.13 9.24 5.59
N ARG A 433 -1.31 10.16 4.64
CA ARG A 433 -2.62 10.49 4.10
C ARG A 433 -3.14 9.36 3.20
N HIS A 434 -2.41 9.04 2.13
CA HIS A 434 -2.91 8.13 1.09
C HIS A 434 -2.92 6.67 1.50
N LEU A 435 -1.92 6.16 2.24
CA LEU A 435 -1.97 4.76 2.70
C LEU A 435 -2.98 4.58 3.83
N VAL A 436 -2.98 5.49 4.81
CA VAL A 436 -3.70 5.29 6.06
C VAL A 436 -4.99 6.12 6.10
N LYS A 437 -4.92 7.46 6.11
CA LYS A 437 -6.06 8.31 6.43
C LYS A 437 -7.21 8.14 5.45
N ASP A 438 -6.96 8.25 4.16
CA ASP A 438 -8.00 8.26 3.11
C ASP A 438 -8.80 6.95 3.08
N ARG A 439 -8.24 5.85 3.58
CA ARG A 439 -8.90 4.53 3.59
C ARG A 439 -9.33 4.07 4.98
N MET A 440 -8.49 4.29 6.00
CA MET A 440 -8.69 3.72 7.32
C MET A 440 -9.55 4.60 8.24
N ASP A 441 -9.67 5.91 7.94
CA ASP A 441 -10.40 6.87 8.77
C ASP A 441 -11.79 7.20 8.18
N LEU A 442 -12.31 6.37 7.26
CA LEU A 442 -13.67 6.47 6.74
C LEU A 442 -14.67 6.41 7.88
N THR A 443 -15.74 7.22 7.78
CA THR A 443 -16.75 7.38 8.83
C THR A 443 -17.35 6.03 9.25
N GLY A 444 -17.24 5.72 10.52
CA GLY A 444 -17.77 4.48 11.11
C GLY A 444 -16.85 3.26 10.99
N ALA A 445 -15.76 3.32 10.26
CA ALA A 445 -14.82 2.21 10.11
C ALA A 445 -14.21 1.78 11.47
N ARG A 446 -14.18 0.47 11.72
CA ARG A 446 -13.53 -0.19 12.84
C ARG A 446 -12.84 -1.44 12.34
N TRP A 447 -11.53 -1.45 12.41
CA TRP A 447 -10.72 -2.46 11.79
C TRP A 447 -10.38 -3.63 12.71
N SER A 448 -10.37 -4.85 12.16
CA SER A 448 -9.57 -5.94 12.72
C SER A 448 -8.10 -5.71 12.37
N LEU A 449 -7.19 -6.26 13.17
CA LEU A 449 -5.75 -6.12 12.89
C LEU A 449 -5.38 -6.76 11.55
N GLU A 450 -5.84 -7.98 11.31
CA GLU A 450 -5.56 -8.73 10.08
C GLU A 450 -6.11 -8.04 8.83
N GLY A 451 -7.38 -7.61 8.86
CA GLY A 451 -7.97 -6.92 7.71
C GLY A 451 -7.36 -5.55 7.45
N ALA A 452 -6.97 -4.83 8.50
CA ALA A 452 -6.28 -3.54 8.35
C ALA A 452 -4.89 -3.70 7.76
N GLU A 453 -4.11 -4.67 8.25
CA GLU A 453 -2.76 -4.96 7.75
C GLU A 453 -2.80 -5.37 6.26
N ALA A 454 -3.70 -6.28 5.89
CA ALA A 454 -3.89 -6.70 4.51
C ALA A 454 -4.18 -5.51 3.56
N VAL A 455 -5.08 -4.61 3.96
CA VAL A 455 -5.38 -3.42 3.17
C VAL A 455 -4.19 -2.48 3.10
N LEU A 456 -3.41 -2.32 4.18
CA LEU A 456 -2.20 -1.51 4.16
C LEU A 456 -1.15 -2.08 3.21
N HIS A 457 -0.94 -3.41 3.19
CA HIS A 457 -0.04 -4.07 2.24
C HIS A 457 -0.45 -3.80 0.79
N LEU A 458 -1.72 -4.04 0.42
CA LEU A 458 -2.21 -3.79 -0.94
C LEU A 458 -2.09 -2.31 -1.35
N ARG A 459 -2.34 -1.39 -0.42
CA ARG A 459 -2.16 0.04 -0.67
C ARG A 459 -0.69 0.43 -0.81
N SER A 460 0.19 -0.18 -0.02
CA SER A 460 1.65 0.02 -0.10
C SER A 460 2.19 -0.42 -1.45
N LEU A 461 1.83 -1.62 -1.91
CA LEU A 461 2.19 -2.13 -3.24
C LEU A 461 1.74 -1.18 -4.35
N ARG A 462 0.49 -0.72 -4.28
CA ARG A 462 -0.04 0.21 -5.28
C ARG A 462 0.66 1.57 -5.23
N ALA A 463 0.95 2.10 -4.05
CA ALA A 463 1.57 3.43 -3.89
C ALA A 463 3.07 3.43 -4.23
N SER A 464 3.72 2.27 -4.11
CA SER A 464 5.10 2.04 -4.53
C SER A 464 5.20 1.78 -6.04
N GLY A 465 4.14 1.31 -6.68
CA GLY A 465 4.12 0.94 -8.11
C GLY A 465 4.33 -0.56 -8.36
N ASP A 466 4.44 -1.37 -7.30
CA ASP A 466 4.91 -2.76 -7.33
C ASP A 466 3.76 -3.79 -7.40
N PHE A 467 2.51 -3.34 -7.52
CA PHE A 467 1.34 -4.22 -7.40
C PHE A 467 1.32 -5.36 -8.43
N GLU A 468 1.67 -5.10 -9.67
CA GLU A 468 1.63 -6.10 -10.74
C GLU A 468 2.75 -7.14 -10.55
N ASP A 469 3.97 -6.70 -10.26
CA ASP A 469 5.11 -7.58 -10.01
C ASP A 469 4.87 -8.44 -8.76
N TYR A 470 4.26 -7.85 -7.74
CA TYR A 470 3.80 -8.58 -6.57
C TYR A 470 2.79 -9.67 -6.92
N MET A 471 1.79 -9.39 -7.76
CA MET A 471 0.79 -10.39 -8.13
C MET A 471 1.41 -11.57 -8.89
N VAL A 472 2.40 -11.32 -9.75
CA VAL A 472 3.17 -12.39 -10.40
C VAL A 472 3.92 -13.23 -9.36
N PHE A 473 4.63 -12.59 -8.44
CA PHE A 473 5.33 -13.26 -7.34
C PHE A 473 4.37 -14.08 -6.46
N HIS A 474 3.28 -13.47 -6.00
CA HIS A 474 2.28 -14.12 -5.17
C HIS A 474 1.69 -15.37 -5.83
N ASN A 475 1.33 -15.28 -7.12
CA ASN A 475 0.79 -16.42 -7.86
C ASN A 475 1.81 -17.57 -7.96
N CYS A 476 3.10 -17.25 -8.08
CA CYS A 476 4.18 -18.22 -8.07
C CYS A 476 4.34 -18.90 -6.69
N GLN A 477 4.33 -18.09 -5.61
CA GLN A 477 4.39 -18.60 -4.24
C GLN A 477 3.15 -19.45 -3.88
N GLU A 478 1.97 -19.02 -4.31
CA GLU A 478 0.74 -19.79 -4.10
C GLU A 478 0.78 -21.13 -4.85
N HIS A 479 1.29 -21.16 -6.07
CA HIS A 479 1.52 -22.39 -6.82
C HIS A 479 2.45 -23.35 -6.06
N GLN A 480 3.57 -22.84 -5.59
CA GLN A 480 4.52 -23.63 -4.81
C GLN A 480 3.88 -24.23 -3.55
N ARG A 481 3.15 -23.40 -2.78
CA ARG A 481 2.46 -23.86 -1.55
C ARG A 481 1.41 -24.93 -1.81
N ASN A 482 0.70 -24.85 -2.92
CA ASN A 482 -0.43 -25.72 -3.17
C ASN A 482 -0.09 -26.97 -4.00
N TYR A 483 0.96 -26.89 -4.87
CA TYR A 483 1.12 -27.87 -5.95
C TYR A 483 2.55 -28.39 -6.17
N VAL A 484 3.56 -27.96 -5.40
CA VAL A 484 4.98 -28.30 -5.67
C VAL A 484 5.26 -29.80 -5.75
N SER A 485 4.48 -30.63 -5.06
CA SER A 485 4.65 -32.09 -5.04
C SER A 485 3.82 -32.82 -6.10
N VAL A 486 3.01 -32.12 -6.89
CA VAL A 486 2.24 -32.75 -7.99
C VAL A 486 3.18 -32.99 -9.16
N PRO A 487 3.33 -34.23 -9.68
CA PRO A 487 4.15 -34.49 -10.85
C PRO A 487 3.64 -33.64 -12.03
N GLN A 488 4.49 -32.77 -12.53
CA GLN A 488 4.21 -32.03 -13.76
C GLN A 488 4.62 -32.95 -14.91
N ASN A 489 3.68 -33.39 -15.73
CA ASN A 489 4.01 -33.98 -17.02
C ASN A 489 4.68 -32.89 -17.86
N ASP A 490 5.95 -33.06 -18.21
CA ASP A 490 6.71 -32.09 -19.01
C ASP A 490 6.07 -31.83 -20.38
N GLU A 491 5.19 -32.71 -20.85
CA GLU A 491 4.43 -32.57 -22.11
C GLU A 491 3.33 -31.49 -22.02
N LEU A 492 2.78 -31.20 -20.84
CA LEU A 492 1.82 -30.10 -20.63
C LEU A 492 2.47 -28.71 -20.74
N LYS A 493 3.78 -28.60 -20.55
CA LYS A 493 4.54 -27.34 -20.72
C LYS A 493 4.78 -26.95 -22.18
N MET A 494 4.69 -27.88 -23.10
CA MET A 494 4.91 -27.60 -24.53
C MET A 494 3.66 -27.15 -25.28
N ALA A 495 2.50 -27.13 -24.64
CA ALA A 495 1.22 -26.68 -25.23
C ALA A 495 0.78 -25.28 -24.72
N ALA A 496 1.63 -24.57 -23.94
CA ALA A 496 1.35 -23.23 -23.42
C ALA A 496 1.98 -22.16 -24.32
#